data_f67de64be1aaf83ffd677570965c5f85
#
_entry.id   f67de64be1aaf83ffd677570965c5f85
#
_cell.length_a   1.000
_cell.length_b   1.000
_cell.length_c   1.000
_cell.angle_alpha   90.00
_cell.angle_beta   90.00
_cell.angle_gamma   90.00
#
_symmetry.space_group_name_H-M   'P 1'
#
loop_
_entity.id
_entity.type
_entity.pdbx_description
1 polymer ?
#
loop_
_entity_poly.entity_id
_entity_poly.type
_entity_poly.pdbx_seq_one_letter_code
_entity_poly.pdbx_strand_id
1 'polypeptide(L)'
;GMSINFDAARYLAESVGSDLRIIDSELKKLHLYNDFGVITIDSVRDMVAQVREQSVFKVVDFVIEGRSRDAIIVASQLLDSGSSPSMITRMIERQVRFLLVAKDLKSRDIPNSELGKRLSLSGYPLTKTLDMEKNISMYRLRFMHDLILNLDIKVRDGLLSEHLALDFLIAQLSGK
;
A
#
# COMPACT_ATOMS: atom_id res chain seq x y z
N GLY A 1 32.07 7.94 4.86
CA GLY A 1 31.36 8.24 3.61
C GLY A 1 30.32 7.17 3.33
N MET A 2 29.20 7.53 2.72
CA MET A 2 28.18 6.56 2.28
C MET A 2 28.74 5.74 1.11
N SER A 3 28.50 4.42 1.13
CA SER A 3 28.80 3.54 0.00
C SER A 3 27.53 2.79 -0.40
N ILE A 4 27.34 2.64 -1.70
CA ILE A 4 26.18 1.95 -2.31
C ILE A 4 26.69 1.03 -3.43
N ASN A 5 26.15 -0.18 -3.50
CA ASN A 5 26.45 -1.10 -4.59
C ASN A 5 25.83 -0.61 -5.90
N PHE A 6 26.49 -0.89 -7.04
CA PHE A 6 26.05 -0.43 -8.36
C PHE A 6 24.61 -0.82 -8.68
N ASP A 7 24.24 -2.08 -8.43
CA ASP A 7 22.86 -2.58 -8.67
C ASP A 7 21.83 -1.90 -7.75
N ALA A 8 22.20 -1.60 -6.50
CA ALA A 8 21.38 -0.84 -5.57
C ALA A 8 21.15 0.62 -6.05
N ALA A 9 22.22 1.26 -6.54
CA ALA A 9 22.15 2.63 -7.05
C ALA A 9 21.25 2.70 -8.30
N ARG A 10 21.37 1.73 -9.21
CA ARG A 10 20.54 1.64 -10.40
C ARG A 10 19.08 1.43 -10.04
N TYR A 11 18.78 0.47 -9.16
CA TYR A 11 17.42 0.18 -8.73
C TYR A 11 16.79 1.36 -7.96
N LEU A 12 17.57 2.08 -7.15
CA LEU A 12 17.11 3.31 -6.48
C LEU A 12 16.73 4.38 -7.51
N ALA A 13 17.60 4.67 -8.49
CA ALA A 13 17.34 5.65 -9.53
C ALA A 13 16.09 5.30 -10.37
N GLU A 14 15.91 4.02 -10.73
CA GLU A 14 14.71 3.52 -11.42
C GLU A 14 13.44 3.65 -10.58
N SER A 15 13.55 3.53 -9.24
CA SER A 15 12.41 3.56 -8.32
C SER A 15 11.97 4.97 -7.91
N VAL A 16 12.91 5.92 -7.88
CA VAL A 16 12.71 7.28 -7.33
C VAL A 16 12.71 8.34 -8.43
N GLY A 17 13.20 7.99 -9.63
CA GLY A 17 13.38 8.92 -10.75
C GLY A 17 14.68 9.69 -10.66
N SER A 18 14.83 10.75 -11.49
CA SER A 18 16.08 11.50 -11.68
C SER A 18 16.20 12.77 -10.84
N ASP A 19 15.27 13.03 -9.91
CA ASP A 19 15.39 14.21 -9.03
C ASP A 19 16.48 13.97 -7.97
N LEU A 20 17.58 14.72 -8.10
CA LEU A 20 18.75 14.59 -7.23
C LEU A 20 18.45 14.87 -5.75
N ARG A 21 17.47 15.74 -5.45
CA ARG A 21 17.10 16.04 -4.05
C ARG A 21 16.39 14.87 -3.41
N ILE A 22 15.52 14.20 -4.19
CA ILE A 22 14.82 13.01 -3.73
C ILE A 22 15.83 11.87 -3.54
N ILE A 23 16.71 11.65 -4.52
CA ILE A 23 17.77 10.63 -4.43
C ILE A 23 18.65 10.86 -3.19
N ASP A 24 19.10 12.08 -2.94
CA ASP A 24 19.92 12.42 -1.75
C ASP A 24 19.16 12.12 -0.44
N SER A 25 17.88 12.47 -0.37
CA SER A 25 17.04 12.19 0.79
C SER A 25 16.89 10.68 1.03
N GLU A 26 16.66 9.90 -0.03
CA GLU A 26 16.51 8.44 0.06
C GLU A 26 17.84 7.75 0.43
N LEU A 27 18.96 8.22 -0.13
CA LEU A 27 20.28 7.72 0.24
C LEU A 27 20.59 7.94 1.72
N LYS A 28 20.23 9.10 2.28
CA LYS A 28 20.39 9.40 3.70
C LYS A 28 19.57 8.45 4.58
N LYS A 29 18.31 8.17 4.20
CA LYS A 29 17.46 7.22 4.92
C LYS A 29 18.02 5.79 4.86
N LEU A 30 18.45 5.35 3.66
CA LEU A 30 19.05 4.02 3.48
C LEU A 30 20.33 3.86 4.29
N HIS A 31 21.14 4.90 4.39
CA HIS A 31 22.37 4.87 5.17
C HIS A 31 22.09 4.69 6.67
N LEU A 32 21.06 5.37 7.17
CA LEU A 32 20.58 5.20 8.55
C LEU A 32 19.95 3.81 8.75
N TYR A 33 19.17 3.33 7.79
CA TYR A 33 18.54 2.01 7.83
C TYR A 33 19.56 0.86 7.93
N ASN A 34 20.70 1.02 7.25
CA ASN A 34 21.79 0.02 7.26
C ASN A 34 22.84 0.24 8.35
N ASP A 35 22.53 0.93 9.44
CA ASP A 35 23.47 1.24 10.51
C ASP A 35 24.82 1.77 9.98
N PHE A 36 24.77 2.70 9.02
CA PHE A 36 25.94 3.29 8.37
C PHE A 36 26.80 2.33 7.53
N GLY A 37 26.27 1.13 7.25
CA GLY A 37 26.92 0.14 6.38
C GLY A 37 26.75 0.43 4.88
N VAL A 38 27.16 -0.54 4.05
CA VAL A 38 26.99 -0.50 2.59
C VAL A 38 25.54 -0.66 2.21
N ILE A 39 25.01 0.23 1.38
CA ILE A 39 23.65 0.15 0.86
C ILE A 39 23.61 -0.95 -0.21
N THR A 40 22.85 -2.01 0.07
CA THR A 40 22.65 -3.15 -0.82
C THR A 40 21.33 -3.05 -1.59
N ILE A 41 21.19 -3.84 -2.65
CA ILE A 41 19.94 -3.89 -3.42
C ILE A 41 18.75 -4.37 -2.57
N ASP A 42 18.99 -5.25 -1.61
CA ASP A 42 17.94 -5.76 -0.72
C ASP A 42 17.46 -4.65 0.22
N SER A 43 18.37 -3.86 0.79
CA SER A 43 18.01 -2.68 1.60
C SER A 43 17.16 -1.68 0.83
N VAL A 44 17.49 -1.43 -0.44
CA VAL A 44 16.70 -0.52 -1.28
C VAL A 44 15.32 -1.11 -1.59
N ARG A 45 15.25 -2.41 -1.91
CA ARG A 45 13.98 -3.10 -2.17
C ARG A 45 13.06 -3.08 -0.95
N ASP A 46 13.59 -3.36 0.22
CA ASP A 46 12.83 -3.34 1.47
C ASP A 46 12.29 -1.94 1.77
N MET A 47 13.11 -0.92 1.61
CA MET A 47 12.68 0.47 1.81
C MET A 47 11.60 0.89 0.80
N VAL A 48 11.78 0.58 -0.49
CA VAL A 48 10.79 0.89 -1.54
C VAL A 48 9.47 0.16 -1.29
N ALA A 49 9.54 -1.11 -0.89
CA ALA A 49 8.36 -1.89 -0.54
C ALA A 49 7.62 -1.29 0.66
N GLN A 50 8.35 -0.88 1.70
CA GLN A 50 7.78 -0.25 2.89
C GLN A 50 7.11 1.09 2.57
N VAL A 51 7.73 1.94 1.74
CA VAL A 51 7.16 3.23 1.33
C VAL A 51 5.87 3.01 0.51
N ARG A 52 5.87 2.06 -0.41
CA ARG A 52 4.67 1.68 -1.19
C ARG A 52 3.55 1.18 -0.29
N GLU A 53 3.86 0.32 0.67
CA GLU A 53 2.88 -0.19 1.63
C GLU A 53 2.26 0.94 2.46
N GLN A 54 3.09 1.86 3.00
CA GLN A 54 2.60 3.03 3.74
C GLN A 54 1.72 3.94 2.87
N SER A 55 2.06 4.11 1.59
CA SER A 55 1.24 4.90 0.66
C SER A 55 -0.10 4.24 0.37
N VAL A 56 -0.15 2.90 0.23
CA VAL A 56 -1.42 2.19 0.08
C VAL A 56 -2.27 2.28 1.34
N PHE A 57 -1.69 2.22 2.54
CA PHE A 57 -2.45 2.49 3.77
C PHE A 57 -3.09 3.87 3.73
N LYS A 58 -2.38 4.90 3.25
CA LYS A 58 -2.96 6.26 3.10
C LYS A 58 -4.11 6.28 2.09
N VAL A 59 -3.98 5.58 0.94
CA VAL A 59 -5.08 5.48 -0.03
C VAL A 59 -6.32 4.89 0.63
N VAL A 60 -6.17 3.78 1.36
CA VAL A 60 -7.30 3.11 2.03
C VAL A 60 -7.88 3.99 3.16
N ASP A 61 -7.04 4.67 3.95
CA ASP A 61 -7.51 5.63 4.96
C ASP A 61 -8.39 6.73 4.32
N PHE A 62 -7.89 7.38 3.27
CA PHE A 62 -8.63 8.44 2.58
C PHE A 62 -9.94 7.95 1.97
N VAL A 63 -9.93 6.71 1.45
CA VAL A 63 -11.15 6.05 0.97
C VAL A 63 -12.16 5.83 2.10
N ILE A 64 -11.72 5.37 3.27
CA ILE A 64 -12.58 5.16 4.45
C ILE A 64 -13.14 6.50 4.95
N GLU A 65 -12.34 7.56 4.91
CA GLU A 65 -12.72 8.92 5.32
C GLU A 65 -13.60 9.65 4.28
N GLY A 66 -13.80 9.07 3.08
CA GLY A 66 -14.55 9.71 1.99
C GLY A 66 -13.77 10.84 1.28
N ARG A 67 -12.46 10.86 1.40
CA ARG A 67 -11.53 11.86 0.84
C ARG A 67 -10.99 11.42 -0.52
N SER A 68 -11.88 11.33 -1.50
CA SER A 68 -11.57 10.83 -2.86
C SER A 68 -10.36 11.54 -3.49
N ARG A 69 -10.32 12.88 -3.38
CA ARG A 69 -9.25 13.69 -3.98
C ARG A 69 -7.88 13.32 -3.44
N ASP A 70 -7.77 13.14 -2.13
CA ASP A 70 -6.51 12.80 -1.47
C ASP A 70 -6.08 11.37 -1.82
N ALA A 71 -7.05 10.44 -1.89
CA ALA A 71 -6.81 9.06 -2.34
C ALA A 71 -6.27 9.00 -3.78
N ILE A 72 -6.85 9.78 -4.71
CA ILE A 72 -6.40 9.87 -6.10
C ILE A 72 -4.97 10.44 -6.16
N ILE A 73 -4.68 11.51 -5.41
CA ILE A 73 -3.34 12.12 -5.40
C ILE A 73 -2.28 11.09 -4.98
N VAL A 74 -2.52 10.34 -3.91
CA VAL A 74 -1.55 9.33 -3.44
C VAL A 74 -1.46 8.15 -4.40
N ALA A 75 -2.55 7.73 -5.02
CA ALA A 75 -2.53 6.69 -6.05
C ALA A 75 -1.73 7.13 -7.29
N SER A 76 -1.90 8.38 -7.74
CA SER A 76 -1.12 8.97 -8.84
C SER A 76 0.37 8.99 -8.51
N GLN A 77 0.75 9.37 -7.28
CA GLN A 77 2.16 9.34 -6.84
C GLN A 77 2.75 7.92 -6.87
N LEU A 78 1.94 6.90 -6.54
CA LEU A 78 2.36 5.49 -6.66
C LEU A 78 2.59 5.10 -8.12
N LEU A 79 1.71 5.52 -9.04
CA LEU A 79 1.87 5.30 -10.49
C LEU A 79 3.12 6.00 -11.02
N ASP A 80 3.34 7.26 -10.67
CA ASP A 80 4.51 8.06 -11.07
C ASP A 80 5.83 7.45 -10.55
N SER A 81 5.78 6.76 -9.39
CA SER A 81 6.91 6.01 -8.84
C SER A 81 7.12 4.62 -9.45
N GLY A 82 6.44 4.31 -10.56
CA GLY A 82 6.61 3.06 -11.32
C GLY A 82 5.79 1.88 -10.81
N SER A 83 4.82 2.09 -9.91
CA SER A 83 3.86 1.04 -9.55
C SER A 83 2.83 0.86 -10.66
N SER A 84 2.52 -0.39 -11.05
CA SER A 84 1.43 -0.63 -12.01
C SER A 84 0.05 -0.47 -11.35
N PRO A 85 -1.00 -0.10 -12.10
CA PRO A 85 -2.37 -0.02 -11.56
C PRO A 85 -2.84 -1.33 -10.94
N SER A 86 -2.54 -2.47 -11.58
CA SER A 86 -2.88 -3.79 -11.05
C SER A 86 -2.14 -4.12 -9.76
N MET A 87 -0.89 -3.64 -9.60
CA MET A 87 -0.16 -3.79 -8.34
C MET A 87 -0.83 -2.98 -7.22
N ILE A 88 -1.20 -1.72 -7.48
CA ILE A 88 -1.88 -0.87 -6.50
C ILE A 88 -3.22 -1.49 -6.10
N THR A 89 -4.02 -1.93 -7.07
CA THR A 89 -5.32 -2.59 -6.83
C THR A 89 -5.16 -3.83 -5.94
N ARG A 90 -4.17 -4.70 -6.22
CA ARG A 90 -3.89 -5.89 -5.39
C ARG A 90 -3.44 -5.55 -3.97
N MET A 91 -2.70 -4.45 -3.80
CA MET A 91 -2.30 -4.00 -2.46
C MET A 91 -3.50 -3.45 -1.68
N ILE A 92 -4.41 -2.72 -2.35
CA ILE A 92 -5.67 -2.25 -1.74
C ILE A 92 -6.55 -3.47 -1.38
N GLU A 93 -6.70 -4.44 -2.27
CA GLU A 93 -7.43 -5.68 -2.02
C GLU A 93 -6.88 -6.43 -0.79
N ARG A 94 -5.57 -6.60 -0.72
CA ARG A 94 -4.89 -7.23 0.42
C ARG A 94 -5.23 -6.51 1.72
N GLN A 95 -5.21 -5.17 1.71
CA GLN A 95 -5.53 -4.37 2.89
C GLN A 95 -7.00 -4.51 3.30
N VAL A 96 -7.93 -4.47 2.35
CA VAL A 96 -9.36 -4.69 2.59
C VAL A 96 -9.59 -6.08 3.18
N ARG A 97 -8.91 -7.11 2.68
CA ARG A 97 -8.98 -8.47 3.21
C ARG A 97 -8.45 -8.55 4.65
N PHE A 98 -7.35 -7.88 4.97
CA PHE A 98 -6.87 -7.82 6.35
C PHE A 98 -7.87 -7.15 7.29
N LEU A 99 -8.51 -6.07 6.85
CA LEU A 99 -9.55 -5.39 7.62
C LEU A 99 -10.78 -6.28 7.83
N LEU A 100 -11.23 -7.01 6.80
CA LEU A 100 -12.34 -7.97 6.90
C LEU A 100 -12.05 -9.04 7.93
N VAL A 101 -10.87 -9.67 7.84
CA VAL A 101 -10.47 -10.74 8.77
C VAL A 101 -10.29 -10.19 10.19
N ALA A 102 -9.64 -9.03 10.34
CA ALA A 102 -9.48 -8.40 11.65
C ALA A 102 -10.84 -8.09 12.30
N LYS A 103 -11.80 -7.55 11.53
CA LYS A 103 -13.16 -7.24 11.97
C LYS A 103 -13.92 -8.50 12.42
N ASP A 104 -13.85 -9.57 11.64
CA ASP A 104 -14.48 -10.84 11.97
C ASP A 104 -13.86 -11.48 13.23
N LEU A 105 -12.54 -11.51 13.32
CA LEU A 105 -11.85 -12.07 14.49
C LEU A 105 -12.15 -11.28 15.77
N LYS A 106 -12.21 -9.94 15.69
CA LYS A 106 -12.61 -9.10 16.82
C LYS A 106 -14.05 -9.32 17.25
N SER A 107 -14.97 -9.54 16.31
CA SER A 107 -16.37 -9.87 16.66
C SER A 107 -16.51 -11.19 17.39
N ARG A 108 -15.47 -12.02 17.40
CA ARG A 108 -15.38 -13.29 18.13
C ARG A 108 -14.50 -13.19 19.39
N ASP A 109 -14.23 -11.97 19.86
CA ASP A 109 -13.43 -11.68 21.05
C ASP A 109 -11.99 -12.24 21.01
N ILE A 110 -11.42 -12.41 19.81
CA ILE A 110 -10.02 -12.85 19.65
C ILE A 110 -9.05 -11.73 20.07
N PRO A 111 -8.09 -12.00 20.97
CA PRO A 111 -7.15 -10.99 21.44
C PRO A 111 -6.23 -10.45 20.34
N ASN A 112 -5.83 -9.19 20.43
CA ASN A 112 -4.93 -8.55 19.45
C ASN A 112 -3.59 -9.29 19.28
N SER A 113 -3.09 -9.94 20.33
CA SER A 113 -1.85 -10.75 20.28
C SER A 113 -1.98 -11.97 19.35
N GLU A 114 -3.18 -12.50 19.19
CA GLU A 114 -3.45 -13.62 18.28
C GLU A 114 -3.78 -13.15 16.85
N LEU A 115 -4.37 -11.94 16.71
CA LEU A 115 -4.68 -11.36 15.42
C LEU A 115 -3.45 -11.24 14.52
N GLY A 116 -2.32 -10.77 15.08
CA GLY A 116 -1.07 -10.65 14.33
C GLY A 116 -0.61 -11.98 13.71
N LYS A 117 -0.71 -13.06 14.47
CA LYS A 117 -0.35 -14.41 13.99
C LYS A 117 -1.29 -14.88 12.88
N ARG A 118 -2.61 -14.71 13.04
CA ARG A 118 -3.63 -15.14 12.06
C ARG A 118 -3.58 -14.33 10.77
N LEU A 119 -3.27 -13.03 10.87
CA LEU A 119 -3.11 -12.14 9.72
C LEU A 119 -1.71 -12.24 9.08
N SER A 120 -0.76 -12.90 9.75
CA SER A 120 0.67 -12.88 9.39
C SER A 120 1.21 -11.45 9.29
N LEU A 121 0.76 -10.58 10.21
CA LEU A 121 1.16 -9.18 10.31
C LEU A 121 1.87 -8.91 11.65
N SER A 122 2.88 -8.06 11.62
CA SER A 122 3.60 -7.59 12.81
C SER A 122 3.97 -6.11 12.68
N GLY A 123 4.37 -5.47 13.78
CA GLY A 123 4.84 -4.10 13.79
C GLY A 123 3.82 -3.09 13.23
N TYR A 124 4.30 -2.15 12.43
CA TYR A 124 3.49 -1.06 11.86
C TYR A 124 2.27 -1.54 11.06
N PRO A 125 2.37 -2.50 10.12
CA PRO A 125 1.22 -2.98 9.35
C PRO A 125 0.09 -3.53 10.22
N LEU A 126 0.42 -4.26 11.30
CA LEU A 126 -0.58 -4.76 12.24
C LEU A 126 -1.27 -3.62 12.99
N THR A 127 -0.48 -2.71 13.59
CA THR A 127 -1.01 -1.58 14.35
C THR A 127 -1.93 -0.73 13.47
N LYS A 128 -1.48 -0.40 12.25
CA LYS A 128 -2.25 0.39 11.30
C LYS A 128 -3.55 -0.29 10.88
N THR A 129 -3.52 -1.59 10.60
CA THR A 129 -4.73 -2.37 10.26
C THR A 129 -5.73 -2.38 11.41
N LEU A 130 -5.27 -2.56 12.66
CA LEU A 130 -6.14 -2.55 13.83
C LEU A 130 -6.74 -1.18 14.13
N ASP A 131 -6.05 -0.09 13.81
CA ASP A 131 -6.58 1.27 13.97
C ASP A 131 -7.62 1.60 12.90
N MET A 132 -7.36 1.23 11.65
CA MET A 132 -8.32 1.42 10.54
C MET A 132 -9.59 0.60 10.74
N GLU A 133 -9.46 -0.63 11.26
CA GLU A 133 -10.58 -1.54 11.53
C GLU A 133 -11.66 -0.89 12.42
N LYS A 134 -11.27 -0.06 13.39
CA LYS A 134 -12.20 0.62 14.31
C LYS A 134 -13.15 1.58 13.59
N ASN A 135 -12.71 2.16 12.48
CA ASN A 135 -13.39 3.26 11.77
C ASN A 135 -14.21 2.81 10.56
N ILE A 136 -14.30 1.50 10.29
CA ILE A 136 -15.02 0.97 9.14
C ILE A 136 -15.97 -0.15 9.54
N SER A 137 -17.18 -0.16 8.97
CA SER A 137 -18.16 -1.21 9.23
C SER A 137 -17.89 -2.47 8.39
N MET A 138 -18.35 -3.64 8.87
CA MET A 138 -18.30 -4.90 8.12
C MET A 138 -19.04 -4.79 6.78
N TYR A 139 -20.18 -4.07 6.76
CA TYR A 139 -20.94 -3.84 5.54
C TYR A 139 -20.11 -3.09 4.50
N ARG A 140 -19.44 -2.01 4.92
CA ARG A 140 -18.58 -1.21 4.01
C ARG A 140 -17.40 -2.03 3.49
N LEU A 141 -16.77 -2.82 4.32
CA LEU A 141 -15.67 -3.71 3.91
C LEU A 141 -16.12 -4.76 2.87
N ARG A 142 -17.30 -5.36 3.05
CA ARG A 142 -17.87 -6.29 2.05
C ARG A 142 -18.13 -5.58 0.73
N PHE A 143 -18.75 -4.41 0.78
CA PHE A 143 -18.96 -3.60 -0.43
C PHE A 143 -17.64 -3.31 -1.17
N MET A 144 -16.58 -2.91 -0.44
CA MET A 144 -15.26 -2.66 -1.02
C MET A 144 -14.70 -3.92 -1.68
N HIS A 145 -14.79 -5.06 -1.01
CA HIS A 145 -14.33 -6.34 -1.53
C HIS A 145 -15.07 -6.75 -2.81
N ASP A 146 -16.41 -6.66 -2.80
CA ASP A 146 -17.24 -7.02 -3.96
C ASP A 146 -16.98 -6.09 -5.15
N LEU A 147 -16.76 -4.80 -4.89
CA LEU A 147 -16.41 -3.84 -5.93
C LEU A 147 -15.05 -4.18 -6.58
N ILE A 148 -14.03 -4.48 -5.77
CA ILE A 148 -12.70 -4.89 -6.25
C ILE A 148 -12.83 -6.14 -7.12
N LEU A 149 -13.56 -7.16 -6.66
CA LEU A 149 -13.78 -8.40 -7.42
C LEU A 149 -14.47 -8.13 -8.77
N ASN A 150 -15.52 -7.32 -8.77
CA ASN A 150 -16.24 -6.97 -10.01
C ASN A 150 -15.36 -6.23 -11.02
N LEU A 151 -14.50 -5.32 -10.55
CA LEU A 151 -13.58 -4.60 -11.42
C LEU A 151 -12.46 -5.52 -11.95
N ASP A 152 -11.93 -6.42 -11.12
CA ASP A 152 -10.93 -7.42 -11.54
C ASP A 152 -11.48 -8.34 -12.65
N ILE A 153 -12.72 -8.81 -12.52
CA ILE A 153 -13.40 -9.59 -13.58
C ILE A 153 -13.47 -8.79 -14.88
N LYS A 154 -13.92 -7.52 -14.82
CA LYS A 154 -14.02 -6.67 -16.02
C LYS A 154 -12.68 -6.43 -16.71
N VAL A 155 -11.60 -6.29 -15.92
CA VAL A 155 -10.24 -6.16 -16.47
C VAL A 155 -9.81 -7.46 -17.16
N ARG A 156 -10.02 -8.61 -16.52
CA ARG A 156 -9.69 -9.94 -17.10
C ARG A 156 -10.45 -10.24 -18.38
N ASP A 157 -11.71 -9.83 -18.44
CA ASP A 157 -12.55 -9.99 -19.61
C ASP A 157 -12.24 -8.96 -20.73
N GLY A 158 -11.27 -8.07 -20.52
CA GLY A 158 -10.87 -7.03 -21.47
C GLY A 158 -11.89 -5.90 -21.63
N LEU A 159 -12.89 -5.82 -20.76
CA LEU A 159 -13.94 -4.79 -20.78
C LEU A 159 -13.49 -3.45 -20.20
N LEU A 160 -12.41 -3.46 -19.39
CA LEU A 160 -11.89 -2.28 -18.71
C LEU A 160 -10.37 -2.34 -18.66
N SER A 161 -9.69 -1.20 -18.86
CA SER A 161 -8.26 -1.12 -18.65
C SER A 161 -7.93 -1.08 -17.14
N GLU A 162 -6.73 -1.56 -16.75
CA GLU A 162 -6.29 -1.53 -15.36
C GLU A 162 -6.28 -0.11 -14.74
N HIS A 163 -5.92 0.92 -15.54
CA HIS A 163 -5.97 2.32 -15.12
C HIS A 163 -7.39 2.77 -14.79
N LEU A 164 -8.33 2.55 -15.71
CA LEU A 164 -9.72 2.91 -15.49
C LEU A 164 -10.33 2.13 -14.31
N ALA A 165 -9.94 0.87 -14.12
CA ALA A 165 -10.40 0.07 -12.99
C ALA A 165 -9.93 0.68 -11.66
N LEU A 166 -8.67 1.13 -11.57
CA LEU A 166 -8.14 1.78 -10.36
C LEU A 166 -8.85 3.11 -10.10
N ASP A 167 -9.07 3.95 -11.13
CA ASP A 167 -9.77 5.23 -11.01
C ASP A 167 -11.21 5.04 -10.53
N PHE A 168 -11.94 4.07 -11.13
CA PHE A 168 -13.29 3.71 -10.70
C PHE A 168 -13.33 3.17 -9.28
N LEU A 169 -12.36 2.33 -8.92
CA LEU A 169 -12.24 1.79 -7.57
C LEU A 169 -12.15 2.93 -6.55
N ILE A 170 -11.20 3.84 -6.71
CA ILE A 170 -11.00 4.95 -5.79
C ILE A 170 -12.21 5.88 -5.75
N ALA A 171 -12.77 6.23 -6.91
CA ALA A 171 -13.93 7.11 -7.00
C ALA A 171 -15.16 6.53 -6.28
N GLN A 172 -15.49 5.25 -6.53
CA GLN A 172 -16.66 4.59 -5.93
C GLN A 172 -16.46 4.27 -4.45
N LEU A 173 -15.24 3.91 -4.04
CA LEU A 173 -14.94 3.64 -2.64
C LEU A 173 -14.97 4.90 -1.78
N SER A 174 -14.73 6.07 -2.36
CA SER A 174 -14.76 7.34 -1.64
C SER A 174 -16.12 8.03 -1.69
N GLY A 175 -17.06 7.54 -2.50
CA GLY A 175 -18.46 7.97 -2.47
C GLY A 175 -19.15 7.55 -1.16
N LYS A 176 -19.92 8.46 -0.56
CA LYS A 176 -20.73 8.18 0.65
C LYS A 176 -21.92 7.29 0.32
#